data_d47acd7154aad58109eb89f18682d05d
#
_entry.id   d47acd7154aad58109eb89f18682d05d
#
_cell.length_a   1.000
_cell.length_b   1.000
_cell.length_c   1.000
_cell.angle_alpha   90.00
_cell.angle_beta   90.00
_cell.angle_gamma   90.00
#
_symmetry.space_group_name_H-M   'P 1'
#
loop_
_entity.id
_entity.type
_entity.pdbx_description
1 polymer ?
#
loop_
_entity_poly.entity_id
_entity_poly.type
_entity_poly.pdbx_seq_one_letter_code
_entity_poly.pdbx_strand_id
1 'polypeptide(L)'
;MPSPGDRMLLVGDQASAPALADAVAASPPSSLVTVVMLAPEAGFLPLAARDHRLIRVNPEASEEKLLAAVDRTLWADTGDLALDWVFIALESSATKAVRHHLIASGLSRRSIQHQGYWTRDSAPGAAPEA
;
A
#
# COMPACT_ATOMS: atom_id res chain seq x y z
N MET A 1 7.82 12.92 3.19
CA MET A 1 7.26 13.35 1.89
C MET A 1 8.06 12.75 0.76
N PRO A 2 7.40 12.14 -0.23
CA PRO A 2 8.11 11.66 -1.40
C PRO A 2 8.65 12.82 -2.23
N SER A 3 9.78 12.59 -2.89
CA SER A 3 10.46 13.56 -3.74
C SER A 3 10.32 13.19 -5.21
N PRO A 4 10.49 14.14 -6.14
CA PRO A 4 10.46 13.81 -7.57
C PRO A 4 11.45 12.69 -7.92
N GLY A 5 10.98 11.73 -8.72
CA GLY A 5 11.77 10.56 -9.10
C GLY A 5 11.74 9.40 -8.11
N ASP A 6 11.15 9.59 -6.94
CA ASP A 6 11.01 8.52 -5.95
C ASP A 6 10.16 7.36 -6.47
N ARG A 7 10.48 6.17 -6.00
CA ARG A 7 9.67 4.97 -6.22
C ARG A 7 8.77 4.76 -5.02
N MET A 8 7.48 4.80 -5.27
CA MET A 8 6.46 4.75 -4.21
C MET A 8 5.64 3.48 -4.30
N LEU A 9 5.33 2.91 -3.15
CA LEU A 9 4.37 1.83 -3.00
C LEU A 9 3.20 2.29 -2.15
N LEU A 10 2.00 2.06 -2.64
CA LEU A 10 0.76 2.27 -1.88
C LEU A 10 0.10 0.91 -1.69
N VAL A 11 -0.25 0.57 -0.47
CA VAL A 11 -0.91 -0.70 -0.13
C VAL A 11 -2.24 -0.40 0.55
N GLY A 12 -3.31 -0.95 0.03
CA GLY A 12 -4.63 -0.71 0.61
C GLY A 12 -5.67 -1.71 0.15
N ASP A 13 -6.92 -1.39 0.46
CA ASP A 13 -8.10 -2.17 0.11
C ASP A 13 -9.20 -1.26 -0.44
N GLN A 14 -10.39 -1.80 -0.69
CA GLN A 14 -11.50 -1.00 -1.21
C GLN A 14 -11.96 0.08 -0.23
N ALA A 15 -11.88 -0.18 1.06
CA ALA A 15 -12.28 0.79 2.08
C ALA A 15 -11.34 2.01 2.09
N SER A 16 -10.08 1.80 1.77
CA SER A 16 -9.07 2.87 1.70
C SER A 16 -8.86 3.45 0.30
N ALA A 17 -9.62 2.98 -0.71
CA ALA A 17 -9.44 3.43 -2.09
C ALA A 17 -9.45 4.96 -2.26
N PRO A 18 -10.33 5.75 -1.60
CA PRO A 18 -10.27 7.21 -1.68
C PRO A 18 -8.95 7.78 -1.18
N ALA A 19 -8.42 7.25 -0.07
CA ALA A 19 -7.13 7.70 0.46
C ALA A 19 -5.98 7.35 -0.48
N LEU A 20 -6.03 6.16 -1.09
CA LEU A 20 -5.03 5.75 -2.08
C LEU A 20 -5.08 6.65 -3.32
N ALA A 21 -6.27 6.96 -3.81
CA ALA A 21 -6.43 7.85 -4.96
C ALA A 21 -5.86 9.24 -4.68
N ASP A 22 -6.12 9.78 -3.50
CA ASP A 22 -5.58 11.06 -3.08
C ASP A 22 -4.05 11.02 -3.00
N ALA A 23 -3.49 9.94 -2.46
CA ALA A 23 -2.04 9.78 -2.36
C ALA A 23 -1.39 9.68 -3.74
N VAL A 24 -2.00 8.95 -4.68
CA VAL A 24 -1.52 8.89 -6.07
C VAL A 24 -1.56 10.27 -6.71
N ALA A 25 -2.67 10.98 -6.57
CA ALA A 25 -2.85 12.32 -7.15
C ALA A 25 -1.86 13.34 -6.58
N ALA A 26 -1.53 13.22 -5.29
CA ALA A 26 -0.62 14.13 -4.61
C ALA A 26 0.86 13.80 -4.84
N SER A 27 1.18 12.63 -5.42
CA SER A 27 2.55 12.23 -5.64
C SER A 27 3.22 13.09 -6.72
N PRO A 28 4.55 13.33 -6.63
CA PRO A 28 5.25 14.09 -7.66
C PRO A 28 5.06 13.45 -9.05
N PRO A 29 4.87 14.27 -10.12
CA PRO A 29 4.61 13.73 -11.47
C PRO A 29 5.70 12.79 -12.00
N SER A 30 6.93 12.97 -11.59
CA SER A 30 8.07 12.13 -12.00
C SER A 30 8.25 10.89 -11.13
N SER A 31 7.48 10.72 -10.05
CA SER A 31 7.57 9.53 -9.21
C SER A 31 6.98 8.31 -9.91
N LEU A 32 7.53 7.14 -9.60
CA LEU A 32 7.02 5.87 -10.09
C LEU A 32 6.14 5.26 -9.00
N VAL A 33 4.85 5.14 -9.27
CA VAL A 33 3.87 4.71 -8.27
C VAL A 33 3.38 3.30 -8.61
N THR A 34 3.46 2.41 -7.62
CA THR A 34 2.85 1.09 -7.67
C THR A 34 1.82 0.98 -6.55
N VAL A 35 0.65 0.46 -6.86
CA VAL A 35 -0.42 0.23 -5.89
C VAL A 35 -0.66 -1.27 -5.77
N VAL A 36 -0.58 -1.79 -4.55
CA VAL A 36 -1.03 -3.15 -4.22
C VAL A 36 -2.37 -3.01 -3.50
N MET A 37 -3.41 -3.56 -4.10
CA MET A 37 -4.78 -3.39 -3.59
C MET A 37 -5.47 -4.72 -3.36
N LEU A 38 -5.98 -4.91 -2.15
CA LEU A 38 -6.88 -6.00 -1.82
C LEU A 38 -8.27 -5.65 -2.34
N ALA A 39 -8.68 -6.32 -3.43
CA ALA A 39 -9.97 -6.06 -4.04
C ALA A 39 -10.44 -7.31 -4.80
N PRO A 40 -11.75 -7.58 -4.83
CA PRO A 40 -12.27 -8.68 -5.64
C PRO A 40 -12.08 -8.36 -7.13
N GLU A 41 -11.97 -9.38 -7.95
CA GLU A 41 -11.87 -9.20 -9.40
C GLU A 41 -13.15 -8.58 -9.96
N ALA A 42 -14.30 -9.11 -9.55
CA ALA A 42 -15.60 -8.61 -10.00
C ALA A 42 -15.90 -7.25 -9.36
N GLY A 43 -16.30 -6.29 -10.17
CA GLY A 43 -16.64 -4.94 -9.67
C GLY A 43 -15.44 -4.09 -9.27
N PHE A 44 -14.24 -4.56 -9.53
CA PHE A 44 -13.04 -3.78 -9.23
C PHE A 44 -12.94 -2.57 -10.16
N LEU A 45 -12.73 -1.40 -9.56
CA LEU A 45 -12.54 -0.16 -10.30
C LEU A 45 -11.11 0.32 -10.09
N PRO A 46 -10.33 0.50 -11.16
CA PRO A 46 -9.00 1.09 -11.05
C PRO A 46 -9.08 2.51 -10.46
N LEU A 47 -8.02 2.94 -9.82
CA LEU A 47 -7.95 4.30 -9.31
C LEU A 47 -7.93 5.29 -10.47
N ALA A 48 -8.84 6.26 -10.45
CA ALA A 48 -8.90 7.33 -11.44
C ALA A 48 -7.88 8.41 -11.06
N ALA A 49 -6.63 8.18 -11.39
CA ALA A 49 -5.54 9.06 -11.03
C ALA A 49 -4.48 9.04 -12.13
N ARG A 50 -3.35 9.72 -11.91
CA ARG A 50 -2.21 9.68 -12.83
C ARG A 50 -1.73 8.24 -13.06
N ASP A 51 -0.88 8.04 -14.06
CA ASP A 51 -0.32 6.73 -14.37
C ASP A 51 0.32 6.08 -13.14
N HIS A 52 -0.03 4.82 -12.92
CA HIS A 52 0.50 4.00 -11.84
C HIS A 52 0.40 2.53 -12.24
N ARG A 53 1.22 1.70 -11.61
CA ARG A 53 1.13 0.26 -11.75
C ARG A 53 0.20 -0.27 -10.66
N LEU A 54 -0.73 -1.14 -11.04
CA LEU A 54 -1.71 -1.71 -10.11
C LEU A 54 -1.53 -3.22 -10.03
N ILE A 55 -1.36 -3.72 -8.81
CA ILE A 55 -1.32 -5.15 -8.50
C ILE A 55 -2.52 -5.45 -7.61
N ARG A 56 -3.44 -6.26 -8.13
CA ARG A 56 -4.61 -6.68 -7.36
C ARG A 56 -4.31 -7.97 -6.60
N VAL A 57 -4.71 -8.02 -5.35
CA VAL A 57 -4.64 -9.23 -4.51
C VAL A 57 -6.06 -9.56 -4.05
N ASN A 58 -6.42 -10.83 -4.07
CA ASN A 58 -7.73 -11.26 -3.59
C ASN A 58 -7.88 -10.92 -2.10
N PRO A 59 -9.01 -10.29 -1.67
CA PRO A 59 -9.23 -9.94 -0.27
C PRO A 59 -9.20 -11.13 0.69
N GLU A 60 -9.52 -12.32 0.18
CA GLU A 60 -9.50 -13.55 0.97
C GLU A 60 -8.15 -14.26 0.93
N ALA A 61 -7.18 -13.71 0.22
CA ALA A 61 -5.84 -14.27 0.18
C ALA A 61 -5.17 -14.21 1.55
N SER A 62 -4.28 -15.17 1.79
CA SER A 62 -3.52 -15.19 3.02
C SER A 62 -2.59 -13.99 3.13
N GLU A 63 -2.19 -13.67 4.36
CA GLU A 63 -1.17 -12.64 4.62
C GLU A 63 0.11 -12.90 3.83
N GLU A 64 0.51 -14.16 3.70
CA GLU A 64 1.69 -14.55 2.90
C GLU A 64 1.58 -14.08 1.45
N LYS A 65 0.41 -14.20 0.83
CA LYS A 65 0.19 -13.75 -0.55
C LYS A 65 0.24 -12.23 -0.66
N LEU A 66 -0.27 -11.53 0.33
CA LEU A 66 -0.16 -10.07 0.38
C LEU A 66 1.31 -9.65 0.49
N LEU A 67 2.06 -10.26 1.39
CA LEU A 67 3.48 -9.97 1.56
C LEU A 67 4.29 -10.34 0.31
N ALA A 68 3.94 -11.42 -0.37
CA ALA A 68 4.59 -11.79 -1.63
C ALA A 68 4.34 -10.75 -2.72
N ALA A 69 3.13 -10.19 -2.79
CA ALA A 69 2.82 -9.11 -3.74
C ALA A 69 3.63 -7.85 -3.43
N VAL A 70 3.78 -7.51 -2.15
CA VAL A 70 4.62 -6.39 -1.71
C VAL A 70 6.09 -6.65 -2.09
N ASP A 71 6.58 -7.85 -1.88
CA ASP A 71 7.96 -8.23 -2.22
C ASP A 71 8.27 -8.03 -3.71
N ARG A 72 7.31 -8.26 -4.60
CA ARG A 72 7.51 -8.02 -6.04
C ARG A 72 7.86 -6.57 -6.36
N THR A 73 7.47 -5.64 -5.50
CA THR A 73 7.72 -4.21 -5.70
C THR A 73 8.96 -3.73 -4.96
N LEU A 74 9.45 -4.52 -4.01
CA LEU A 74 10.46 -4.11 -3.04
C LEU A 74 11.87 -4.11 -3.62
N TRP A 75 12.18 -5.03 -4.52
CA TRP A 75 13.53 -5.26 -5.01
C TRP A 75 13.69 -4.87 -6.47
N ALA A 76 14.80 -4.19 -6.76
CA ALA A 76 15.24 -3.98 -8.14
C ALA A 76 15.92 -5.25 -8.68
N ASP A 77 16.09 -5.33 -10.00
CA ASP A 77 16.77 -6.46 -10.66
C ASP A 77 18.22 -6.64 -10.14
N THR A 78 18.82 -5.57 -9.64
CA THR A 78 20.16 -5.59 -9.05
C THR A 78 20.20 -6.20 -7.65
N GLY A 79 19.05 -6.51 -7.05
CA GLY A 79 18.95 -7.00 -5.67
C GLY A 79 18.89 -5.90 -4.62
N ASP A 80 18.96 -4.64 -5.03
CA ASP A 80 18.85 -3.49 -4.11
C ASP A 80 17.39 -3.13 -3.83
N LEU A 81 17.14 -2.48 -2.70
CA LEU A 81 15.82 -1.95 -2.39
C LEU A 81 15.38 -0.95 -3.46
N ALA A 82 14.20 -1.18 -4.03
CA ALA A 82 13.67 -0.37 -5.11
C ALA A 82 12.69 0.71 -4.65
N LEU A 83 12.36 0.75 -3.36
CA LEU A 83 11.35 1.66 -2.83
C LEU A 83 11.99 2.76 -2.00
N ASP A 84 11.53 3.98 -2.23
CA ASP A 84 11.95 5.16 -1.47
C ASP A 84 10.90 5.55 -0.43
N TRP A 85 9.63 5.23 -0.71
CA TRP A 85 8.54 5.64 0.16
C TRP A 85 7.34 4.70 0.04
N VAL A 86 6.68 4.41 1.17
CA VAL A 86 5.53 3.50 1.24
C VAL A 86 4.42 4.11 2.09
N PHE A 87 3.19 4.00 1.60
CA PHE A 87 1.99 4.32 2.36
C PHE A 87 1.11 3.08 2.47
N ILE A 88 0.72 2.73 3.69
CA ILE A 88 -0.09 1.54 3.99
C ILE A 88 -1.40 1.98 4.62
N ALA A 89 -2.52 1.60 4.02
CA ALA A 89 -3.85 1.88 4.53
C ALA A 89 -4.72 0.62 4.43
N LEU A 90 -4.55 -0.25 5.40
CA LEU A 90 -5.25 -1.54 5.51
C LEU A 90 -5.92 -1.65 6.89
N GLU A 91 -6.61 -2.75 7.12
CA GLU A 91 -7.01 -3.14 8.45
C GLU A 91 -5.78 -3.16 9.36
N SER A 92 -5.95 -2.84 10.65
CA SER A 92 -4.83 -2.55 11.55
C SER A 92 -3.81 -3.68 11.66
N SER A 93 -4.25 -4.93 11.74
CA SER A 93 -3.31 -6.06 11.85
C SER A 93 -2.55 -6.29 10.55
N ALA A 94 -3.20 -6.16 9.41
CA ALA A 94 -2.54 -6.26 8.10
C ALA A 94 -1.54 -5.12 7.88
N THR A 95 -1.89 -3.91 8.29
CA THR A 95 -0.99 -2.75 8.26
C THR A 95 0.28 -3.03 9.05
N LYS A 96 0.15 -3.56 10.27
CA LYS A 96 1.30 -3.92 11.11
C LYS A 96 2.16 -4.99 10.45
N ALA A 97 1.53 -6.02 9.87
CA ALA A 97 2.25 -7.10 9.21
C ALA A 97 3.08 -6.61 8.04
N VAL A 98 2.49 -5.78 7.17
CA VAL A 98 3.21 -5.19 6.02
C VAL A 98 4.34 -4.28 6.50
N ARG A 99 4.09 -3.44 7.48
CA ARG A 99 5.09 -2.53 8.04
C ARG A 99 6.28 -3.30 8.62
N HIS A 100 6.03 -4.32 9.44
CA HIS A 100 7.08 -5.16 10.01
C HIS A 100 7.90 -5.86 8.93
N HIS A 101 7.23 -6.38 7.91
CA HIS A 101 7.89 -7.04 6.79
C HIS A 101 8.83 -6.09 6.04
N LEU A 102 8.39 -4.87 5.77
CA LEU A 102 9.20 -3.86 5.08
C LEU A 102 10.42 -3.45 5.91
N ILE A 103 10.24 -3.24 7.21
CA ILE A 103 11.34 -2.89 8.12
C ILE A 103 12.35 -4.05 8.20
N ALA A 104 11.87 -5.28 8.32
CA ALA A 104 12.73 -6.46 8.34
C ALA A 104 13.51 -6.63 7.03
N SER A 105 12.95 -6.14 5.92
CA SER A 105 13.62 -6.15 4.60
C SER A 105 14.65 -5.04 4.42
N GLY A 106 14.73 -4.11 5.36
CA GLY A 106 15.73 -3.04 5.35
C GLY A 106 15.20 -1.64 5.06
N LEU A 107 13.89 -1.48 4.86
CA LEU A 107 13.33 -0.15 4.61
C LEU A 107 13.32 0.68 5.91
N SER A 108 13.69 1.95 5.82
CA SER A 108 13.69 2.86 6.97
C SER A 108 12.26 3.12 7.44
N ARG A 109 12.07 3.17 8.75
CA ARG A 109 10.77 3.54 9.35
C ARG A 109 10.29 4.92 8.88
N ARG A 110 11.20 5.83 8.59
CA ARG A 110 10.88 7.18 8.10
C ARG A 110 10.30 7.16 6.68
N SER A 111 10.57 6.11 5.93
CA SER A 111 10.04 5.93 4.58
C SER A 111 8.65 5.32 4.56
N ILE A 112 8.13 4.89 5.71
CA ILE A 112 6.85 4.21 5.81
C ILE A 112 5.86 5.09 6.55
N GLN A 113 4.81 5.51 5.85
CA GLN A 113 3.63 6.12 6.45
C GLN A 113 2.52 5.08 6.48
N HIS A 114 1.84 4.94 7.61
CA HIS A 114 0.75 3.99 7.72
C HIS A 114 -0.44 4.59 8.44
N GLN A 115 -1.61 4.08 8.08
CA GLN A 115 -2.85 4.41 8.74
C GLN A 115 -3.64 3.12 8.91
N GLY A 116 -3.93 2.73 10.15
CA GLY A 116 -4.87 1.65 10.44
C GLY A 116 -6.26 2.16 10.09
N TYR A 117 -6.74 1.78 8.92
CA TYR A 117 -7.97 2.34 8.38
C TYR A 117 -9.21 1.82 9.11
N TRP A 118 -9.17 0.56 9.55
CA TRP A 118 -10.24 -0.07 10.32
C TRP A 118 -9.69 -1.30 11.05
N THR A 119 -10.47 -1.83 12.00
CA THR A 119 -10.13 -3.09 12.68
C THR A 119 -11.21 -4.13 12.39
N ARG A 120 -10.88 -5.41 12.58
CA ARG A 120 -11.84 -6.49 12.34
C ARG A 120 -13.06 -6.41 13.25
N ASP A 121 -12.89 -5.87 14.45
CA ASP A 121 -13.94 -5.73 15.45
C ASP A 121 -14.75 -4.44 15.29
N SER A 122 -14.36 -3.61 14.32
CA SER A 122 -15.03 -2.34 14.03
C SER A 122 -15.26 -2.22 12.54
N ALA A 123 -16.52 -2.02 12.14
CA ALA A 123 -16.85 -1.77 10.75
C ALA A 123 -16.22 -0.46 10.26
N PRO A 124 -15.87 -0.35 8.96
CA PRO A 124 -15.44 0.93 8.39
C PRO A 124 -16.47 2.01 8.65
N GLY A 125 -16.03 3.18 9.11
CA GLY A 125 -16.89 4.29 9.50
C GLY A 125 -17.33 4.29 10.95
N ALA A 126 -17.06 3.23 11.72
CA ALA A 126 -17.26 3.25 13.16
C ALA A 126 -16.25 4.20 13.82
N ALA A 127 -16.68 4.86 14.90
CA ALA A 127 -15.78 5.74 15.63
C ALA A 127 -14.60 4.91 16.19
N PRO A 128 -13.36 5.35 16.00
CA PRO A 128 -12.23 4.65 16.58
C PRO A 128 -12.30 4.70 18.10
N GLU A 129 -11.94 3.61 18.73
CA GLU A 129 -11.77 3.62 20.19
C GLU A 129 -10.58 4.50 20.53
N ALA A 130 -10.78 5.32 21.54
CA ALA A 130 -9.76 6.24 22.01
C ALA A 130 -8.55 5.49 22.61
#